data_4b858bd8d49b88c1a73bbc31dba46a60
#
_entry.id   4b858bd8d49b88c1a73bbc31dba46a60
#
_cell.length_a   1.000
_cell.length_b   1.000
_cell.length_c   1.000
_cell.angle_alpha   90.00
_cell.angle_beta   90.00
_cell.angle_gamma   90.00
#
_symmetry.space_group_name_H-M   'P 1'
#
loop_
_entity.id
_entity.type
_entity.pdbx_description
1 polymer ?
#
loop_
_entity_poly.entity_id
_entity_poly.type
_entity_poly.pdbx_seq_one_letter_code
_entity_poly.pdbx_strand_id
1 'polypeptide(L)'
;PILMLIATLDGKHIGNCSFNPVGNYKRYRHRCEVAIALYQEFCGYGIGKIMLETVLKAAKESGFEQAELEVISDNQNAIALYEKLGFQKYGTFPDNMKYADEHYASADWMMKKL
;
A
#
# COMPACT_ATOMS: atom_id res chain seq x y z
N PRO A 1 -11.79 3.02 -11.40
CA PRO A 1 -10.72 2.55 -12.26
C PRO A 1 -9.61 1.90 -11.46
N ILE A 2 -8.92 0.99 -12.11
CA ILE A 2 -7.81 0.25 -11.53
C ILE A 2 -6.56 0.73 -12.25
N LEU A 3 -5.52 1.08 -11.49
CA LEU A 3 -4.22 1.42 -12.05
C LEU A 3 -3.17 0.51 -11.43
N MET A 4 -2.35 -0.11 -12.29
CA MET A 4 -1.17 -0.84 -11.84
C MET A 4 0.05 -0.25 -12.54
N LEU A 5 1.06 0.11 -11.75
CA LEU A 5 2.35 0.58 -12.22
C LEU A 5 3.40 -0.48 -11.97
N ILE A 6 4.27 -0.69 -12.95
CA ILE A 6 5.35 -1.66 -12.86
C ILE A 6 6.66 -0.92 -12.77
N ALA A 7 7.49 -1.27 -11.79
CA ALA A 7 8.82 -0.71 -11.65
C ALA A 7 9.83 -1.65 -12.33
N THR A 8 10.70 -1.09 -13.16
CA THR A 8 11.74 -1.84 -13.84
C THR A 8 13.11 -1.21 -13.61
N LEU A 9 14.12 -2.04 -13.60
CA LEU A 9 15.52 -1.61 -13.56
C LEU A 9 16.27 -2.39 -14.63
N ASP A 10 16.85 -1.66 -15.57
CA ASP A 10 17.55 -2.27 -16.73
C ASP A 10 16.70 -3.30 -17.45
N GLY A 11 15.39 -2.99 -17.60
CA GLY A 11 14.44 -3.86 -18.29
C GLY A 11 13.92 -5.01 -17.44
N LYS A 12 14.37 -5.17 -16.20
CA LYS A 12 13.95 -6.24 -15.31
C LYS A 12 12.88 -5.74 -14.35
N HIS A 13 11.81 -6.52 -14.20
CA HIS A 13 10.75 -6.21 -13.24
C HIS A 13 11.28 -6.33 -11.81
N ILE A 14 11.14 -5.26 -11.01
CA ILE A 14 11.61 -5.24 -9.63
C ILE A 14 10.49 -5.00 -8.61
N GLY A 15 9.32 -4.58 -9.07
CA GLY A 15 8.19 -4.35 -8.18
C GLY A 15 6.99 -3.81 -8.91
N ASN A 16 5.92 -3.63 -8.18
CA ASN A 16 4.71 -3.01 -8.71
C ASN A 16 3.95 -2.28 -7.59
N CYS A 17 3.11 -1.36 -7.99
CA CYS A 17 2.19 -0.69 -7.08
C CYS A 17 0.88 -0.41 -7.82
N SER A 18 -0.19 -0.31 -7.07
CA SER A 18 -1.52 -0.16 -7.67
C SER A 18 -2.47 0.57 -6.73
N PHE A 19 -3.55 1.08 -7.32
CA PHE A 19 -4.70 1.48 -6.51
C PHE A 19 -5.98 0.91 -7.13
N ASN A 20 -6.95 0.63 -6.26
CA ASN A 20 -8.28 0.14 -6.63
C ASN A 20 -9.33 0.87 -5.82
N PRO A 21 -10.54 1.10 -6.37
CA PRO A 21 -11.64 1.60 -5.56
C PRO A 21 -11.96 0.62 -4.43
N VAL A 22 -12.30 1.16 -3.25
CA VAL A 22 -12.69 0.33 -2.11
C VAL A 22 -14.03 -0.37 -2.37
N GLY A 23 -14.94 0.32 -3.08
CA GLY A 23 -16.23 -0.26 -3.42
C GLY A 23 -16.98 0.57 -4.44
N ASN A 24 -18.11 0.03 -4.93
CA ASN A 24 -18.91 0.65 -5.98
C ASN A 24 -20.01 1.56 -5.46
N TYR A 25 -20.27 1.58 -4.16
CA TYR A 25 -21.30 2.42 -3.57
C TYR A 25 -20.86 3.88 -3.57
N LYS A 26 -21.83 4.79 -3.81
CA LYS A 26 -21.54 6.23 -3.85
C LYS A 26 -20.82 6.75 -2.62
N ARG A 27 -21.16 6.19 -1.45
CA ARG A 27 -20.56 6.62 -0.17
C ARG A 27 -19.09 6.21 -0.02
N TYR A 28 -18.61 5.27 -0.85
CA TYR A 28 -17.23 4.77 -0.81
C TYR A 28 -16.38 5.23 -1.98
N ARG A 29 -16.97 5.98 -2.93
CA ARG A 29 -16.26 6.38 -4.15
C ARG A 29 -15.06 7.28 -3.93
N HIS A 30 -14.98 7.93 -2.79
CA HIS A 30 -13.86 8.79 -2.43
C HIS A 30 -12.65 8.00 -1.92
N ARG A 31 -12.79 6.70 -1.72
CA ARG A 31 -11.78 5.85 -1.09
C ARG A 31 -11.15 4.91 -2.10
N CYS A 32 -9.83 4.78 -2.03
CA CYS A 32 -9.11 3.76 -2.78
C CYS A 32 -8.20 2.97 -1.85
N GLU A 33 -7.90 1.75 -2.25
CA GLU A 33 -6.92 0.91 -1.58
C GLU A 33 -5.66 0.90 -2.42
N VAL A 34 -4.51 1.12 -1.79
CA VAL A 34 -3.22 1.09 -2.47
C VAL A 34 -2.44 -0.14 -2.03
N ALA A 35 -1.66 -0.69 -2.95
CA ALA A 35 -0.80 -1.83 -2.68
C ALA A 35 0.55 -1.59 -3.33
N ILE A 36 1.60 -2.07 -2.68
CA ILE A 36 2.96 -1.96 -3.18
C ILE A 36 3.69 -3.27 -2.91
N ALA A 37 4.43 -3.74 -3.90
CA ALA A 37 5.31 -4.89 -3.76
C ALA A 37 6.65 -4.55 -4.40
N LEU A 38 7.73 -4.83 -3.70
CA LEU A 38 9.09 -4.59 -4.17
C LEU A 38 9.94 -5.76 -3.72
N TYR A 39 10.74 -6.34 -4.62
CA TYR A 39 11.63 -7.42 -4.23
C TYR A 39 12.58 -6.93 -3.16
N GLN A 40 12.83 -7.77 -2.16
CA GLN A 40 13.57 -7.40 -0.97
C GLN A 40 14.96 -6.86 -1.28
N GLU A 41 15.61 -7.39 -2.30
CA GLU A 41 16.95 -6.96 -2.73
C GLU A 41 17.00 -5.49 -3.19
N PHE A 42 15.83 -4.90 -3.51
CA PHE A 42 15.73 -3.50 -3.94
C PHE A 42 15.19 -2.59 -2.85
N CYS A 43 14.86 -3.12 -1.69
CA CYS A 43 14.40 -2.32 -0.55
C CYS A 43 15.58 -1.56 0.07
N GLY A 44 15.28 -0.39 0.65
CA GLY A 44 16.30 0.41 1.32
C GLY A 44 16.99 1.44 0.44
N TYR A 45 16.64 1.53 -0.85
CA TYR A 45 17.23 2.48 -1.78
C TYR A 45 16.31 3.66 -2.13
N GLY A 46 15.20 3.80 -1.43
CA GLY A 46 14.24 4.86 -1.70
C GLY A 46 13.27 4.57 -2.85
N ILE A 47 13.36 3.40 -3.46
CA ILE A 47 12.50 3.02 -4.60
C ILE A 47 11.04 2.90 -4.15
N GLY A 48 10.79 2.27 -3.01
CA GLY A 48 9.44 2.11 -2.47
C GLY A 48 8.76 3.45 -2.20
N LYS A 49 9.51 4.43 -1.72
CA LYS A 49 8.99 5.78 -1.49
C LYS A 49 8.55 6.42 -2.80
N ILE A 50 9.38 6.33 -3.84
CA ILE A 50 9.08 6.89 -5.16
C ILE A 50 7.84 6.21 -5.76
N MET A 51 7.77 4.89 -5.67
CA MET A 51 6.62 4.12 -6.16
C MET A 51 5.34 4.53 -5.45
N LEU A 52 5.38 4.63 -4.13
CA LEU A 52 4.20 4.98 -3.34
C LEU A 52 3.77 6.42 -3.61
N GLU A 53 4.71 7.36 -3.68
CA GLU A 53 4.40 8.75 -4.04
C GLU A 53 3.76 8.83 -5.43
N THR A 54 4.24 8.04 -6.37
CA THR A 54 3.71 8.01 -7.73
C THR A 54 2.27 7.50 -7.77
N VAL A 55 2.00 6.39 -7.08
CA VAL A 55 0.65 5.82 -7.06
C VAL A 55 -0.34 6.71 -6.30
N LEU A 56 0.11 7.36 -5.23
CA LEU A 56 -0.74 8.29 -4.49
C LEU A 56 -1.10 9.52 -5.31
N LYS A 57 -0.14 10.05 -6.08
CA LYS A 57 -0.40 11.17 -7.00
C LYS A 57 -1.41 10.76 -8.06
N ALA A 58 -1.24 9.59 -8.65
CA ALA A 58 -2.17 9.09 -9.66
C ALA A 58 -3.57 8.89 -9.09
N ALA A 59 -3.69 8.38 -7.87
CA ALA A 59 -4.97 8.21 -7.19
C ALA A 59 -5.67 9.55 -6.96
N LYS A 60 -4.94 10.54 -6.51
CA LYS A 60 -5.47 11.89 -6.31
C LYS A 60 -5.95 12.49 -7.62
N GLU A 61 -5.17 12.38 -8.68
CA GLU A 61 -5.52 12.89 -10.01
C GLU A 61 -6.73 12.16 -10.60
N SER A 62 -6.97 10.93 -10.18
CA SER A 62 -8.15 10.14 -10.59
C SER A 62 -9.42 10.50 -9.81
N GLY A 63 -9.32 11.42 -8.84
CA GLY A 63 -10.47 11.92 -8.09
C GLY A 63 -10.67 11.28 -6.71
N PHE A 64 -9.80 10.39 -6.27
CA PHE A 64 -9.90 9.83 -4.93
C PHE A 64 -9.46 10.84 -3.88
N GLU A 65 -10.11 10.81 -2.73
CA GLU A 65 -9.86 11.76 -1.64
C GLU A 65 -9.07 11.16 -0.49
N GLN A 66 -9.01 9.84 -0.43
CA GLN A 66 -8.20 9.14 0.57
C GLN A 66 -7.74 7.78 0.09
N ALA A 67 -6.60 7.35 0.60
CA ALA A 67 -5.98 6.08 0.29
C ALA A 67 -5.86 5.23 1.56
N GLU A 68 -6.06 3.93 1.42
CA GLU A 68 -6.02 2.96 2.51
C GLU A 68 -5.08 1.83 2.14
N LEU A 69 -4.48 1.21 3.13
CA LEU A 69 -3.64 0.04 2.92
C LEU A 69 -3.66 -0.87 4.15
N GLU A 70 -3.23 -2.09 3.92
CA GLU A 70 -3.05 -3.10 4.94
C GLU A 70 -1.58 -3.50 4.98
N VAL A 71 -1.03 -3.63 6.16
CA VAL A 71 0.37 -4.02 6.36
C VAL A 71 0.47 -4.98 7.53
N ILE A 72 1.34 -5.99 7.42
CA ILE A 72 1.59 -6.92 8.53
C ILE A 72 2.13 -6.12 9.72
N SER A 73 1.55 -6.33 10.91
CA SER A 73 1.80 -5.48 12.08
C SER A 73 3.26 -5.48 12.55
N ASP A 74 4.03 -6.51 12.24
CA ASP A 74 5.44 -6.57 12.62
C ASP A 74 6.39 -6.07 11.53
N ASN A 75 5.87 -5.63 10.39
CA ASN A 75 6.69 -5.08 9.30
C ASN A 75 7.03 -3.62 9.59
N GLN A 76 7.98 -3.41 10.48
CA GLN A 76 8.33 -2.06 10.97
C GLN A 76 8.88 -1.16 9.86
N ASN A 77 9.62 -1.71 8.92
CA ASN A 77 10.19 -0.92 7.82
C ASN A 77 9.09 -0.36 6.91
N ALA A 78 8.10 -1.19 6.57
CA ALA A 78 6.99 -0.75 5.74
C ALA A 78 6.12 0.27 6.49
N ILE A 79 5.81 0.02 7.76
CA ILE A 79 5.02 0.93 8.58
C ILE A 79 5.70 2.30 8.68
N ALA A 80 7.02 2.31 8.91
CA ALA A 80 7.78 3.56 8.98
C ALA A 80 7.70 4.34 7.66
N LEU A 81 7.79 3.65 6.53
CA LEU A 81 7.65 4.28 5.21
C LEU A 81 6.27 4.91 5.05
N TYR A 82 5.21 4.18 5.40
CA TYR A 82 3.85 4.67 5.27
C TYR A 82 3.60 5.86 6.19
N GLU A 83 4.07 5.81 7.43
CA GLU A 83 3.95 6.93 8.36
C GLU A 83 4.70 8.17 7.85
N LYS A 84 5.87 7.98 7.29
CA LYS A 84 6.66 9.07 6.70
C LYS A 84 5.91 9.77 5.57
N LEU A 85 5.10 9.04 4.83
CA LEU A 85 4.29 9.59 3.74
C LEU A 85 2.91 10.04 4.17
N GLY A 86 2.64 10.05 5.47
CA GLY A 86 1.42 10.63 6.03
C GLY A 86 0.30 9.68 6.35
N PHE A 87 0.53 8.37 6.23
CA PHE A 87 -0.46 7.38 6.64
C PHE A 87 -0.55 7.29 8.15
N GLN A 88 -1.75 7.04 8.66
CA GLN A 88 -2.02 6.85 10.07
C GLN A 88 -2.73 5.52 10.28
N LYS A 89 -2.31 4.78 11.30
CA LYS A 89 -2.98 3.55 11.67
C LYS A 89 -4.33 3.87 12.31
N TYR A 90 -5.38 3.18 11.85
CA TYR A 90 -6.70 3.33 12.44
C TYR A 90 -7.25 2.04 13.03
N GLY A 91 -6.59 0.91 12.85
CA GLY A 91 -7.02 -0.33 13.46
C GLY A 91 -6.05 -1.47 13.19
N THR A 92 -6.25 -2.56 13.94
CA THR A 92 -5.49 -3.78 13.78
C THR A 92 -6.47 -4.94 13.68
N PHE A 93 -6.25 -5.82 12.71
CA PHE A 93 -7.00 -7.06 12.58
C PHE A 93 -6.12 -8.16 13.18
N PRO A 94 -6.43 -8.63 14.40
CA PRO A 94 -5.61 -9.66 15.03
C PRO A 94 -5.76 -10.99 14.32
N ASP A 95 -4.67 -11.71 14.18
CA ASP A 95 -4.63 -13.03 13.56
C ASP A 95 -5.28 -13.06 12.16
N ASN A 96 -5.04 -11.99 11.40
CA ASN A 96 -5.60 -11.81 10.05
C ASN A 96 -5.12 -12.88 9.07
N MET A 97 -3.89 -13.34 9.25
CA MET A 97 -3.26 -14.33 8.37
C MET A 97 -2.74 -15.53 9.16
N LYS A 98 -2.90 -16.70 8.58
CA LYS A 98 -2.34 -17.94 9.12
C LYS A 98 -1.39 -18.51 8.08
N TYR A 99 -0.12 -18.70 8.50
CA TYR A 99 0.91 -19.25 7.63
C TYR A 99 0.90 -20.79 7.64
N ALA A 100 1.60 -21.37 6.68
CA ALA A 100 1.65 -22.84 6.50
C ALA A 100 2.21 -23.57 7.72
N ASP A 101 3.08 -22.94 8.51
CA ASP A 101 3.62 -23.48 9.76
C ASP A 101 2.69 -23.27 10.96
N GLU A 102 1.45 -22.84 10.68
CA GLU A 102 0.38 -22.62 11.64
C GLU A 102 0.56 -21.43 12.59
N HIS A 103 1.57 -20.58 12.39
CA HIS A 103 1.62 -19.33 13.16
C HIS A 103 0.72 -18.28 12.52
N TYR A 104 0.25 -17.34 13.33
CA TYR A 104 -0.64 -16.25 12.89
C TYR A 104 0.11 -14.94 12.81
N ALA A 105 -0.35 -14.05 11.95
CA ALA A 105 0.12 -12.68 11.89
C ALA A 105 -1.07 -11.74 11.90
N SER A 106 -0.90 -10.58 12.54
CA SER A 106 -1.89 -9.52 12.55
C SER A 106 -1.58 -8.50 11.44
N ALA A 107 -2.58 -7.75 11.04
CA ALA A 107 -2.43 -6.71 10.04
C ALA A 107 -2.91 -5.37 10.60
N ASP A 108 -2.15 -4.32 10.29
CA ASP A 108 -2.54 -2.95 10.62
C ASP A 108 -3.21 -2.33 9.40
N TRP A 109 -4.27 -1.59 9.65
CA TRP A 109 -4.98 -0.82 8.63
C TRP A 109 -4.56 0.63 8.77
N MET A 110 -4.12 1.22 7.67
CA MET A 110 -3.64 2.60 7.65
C MET A 110 -4.36 3.39 6.57
N MET A 111 -4.50 4.69 6.78
CA MET A 111 -5.13 5.58 5.82
C MET A 111 -4.43 6.92 5.75
N LYS A 112 -4.60 7.60 4.61
CA LYS A 112 -4.07 8.94 4.36
C LYS A 112 -5.10 9.74 3.56
N LYS A 113 -5.29 11.00 3.94
CA LYS A 113 -6.03 11.97 3.11
C LYS A 113 -5.15 12.43 1.95
N LEU A 114 -5.72 12.43 0.76
CA LEU A 114 -4.97 12.84 -0.45
C LEU A 114 -5.09 14.33 -0.76
#